data_0e3277caa3eeda6719c6e5fa038a628c
#
_entry.id   0e3277caa3eeda6719c6e5fa038a628c
#
_cell.length_a   1.000
_cell.length_b   1.000
_cell.length_c   1.000
_cell.angle_alpha   90.00
_cell.angle_beta   90.00
_cell.angle_gamma   90.00
#
_symmetry.space_group_name_H-M   'P 1'
#
loop_
_entity.id
_entity.type
_entity.pdbx_description
1 polymer ?
#
loop_
_entity_poly.entity_id
_entity_poly.type
_entity_poly.pdbx_seq_one_letter_code
_entity_poly.pdbx_strand_id
1 'polypeptide(L)'
;MKIIIGAGETSYDGWISTQEKDLNLLSTFDWDKISPLVSIDAMLAEHVWEHLTYEEGVEAAKNCFDRLKPGGYIRCAVPDRNFRNDWYQNMVQVGGPGPADHPAATHKIVYDYKTLKAAFESAGFQVTLLEYCDENGDFHYSYWNEKDGRIGRSFRFDTRNSLEKLGMVSIIIDAKKPLVIKNESIKGH
;
A
#
# COMPACT_ATOMS: atom_id res chain seq x y z
N MET A 1 -14.06 10.99 3.24
CA MET A 1 -13.62 10.08 4.31
C MET A 1 -12.24 9.53 3.97
N LYS A 2 -11.34 9.44 4.95
CA LYS A 2 -10.01 8.83 4.78
C LYS A 2 -9.88 7.68 5.76
N ILE A 3 -9.29 6.55 5.35
CA ILE A 3 -9.12 5.37 6.21
C ILE A 3 -7.67 4.88 6.24
N ILE A 4 -7.25 4.35 7.39
CA ILE A 4 -6.00 3.61 7.55
C ILE A 4 -6.37 2.13 7.67
N ILE A 5 -5.89 1.33 6.73
CA ILE A 5 -6.11 -0.12 6.66
C ILE A 5 -5.04 -0.82 7.48
N GLY A 6 -5.42 -1.74 8.36
CA GLY A 6 -4.47 -2.48 9.18
C GLY A 6 -3.61 -1.56 10.05
N ALA A 7 -4.24 -0.57 10.66
CA ALA A 7 -3.57 0.57 11.29
C ALA A 7 -2.61 0.20 12.43
N GLY A 8 -2.78 -0.96 13.09
CA GLY A 8 -2.05 -1.25 14.32
C GLY A 8 -2.29 -0.14 15.35
N GLU A 9 -1.21 0.53 15.75
CA GLU A 9 -1.26 1.70 16.65
C GLU A 9 -1.24 3.04 15.90
N THR A 10 -1.21 3.01 14.55
CA THR A 10 -1.16 4.22 13.73
C THR A 10 -2.49 4.97 13.77
N SER A 11 -2.43 6.24 14.09
CA SER A 11 -3.59 7.14 14.08
C SER A 11 -3.16 8.52 13.59
N TYR A 12 -3.93 9.08 12.67
CA TYR A 12 -3.71 10.42 12.14
C TYR A 12 -4.99 11.25 12.20
N ASP A 13 -4.84 12.53 12.43
CA ASP A 13 -5.98 13.44 12.47
C ASP A 13 -6.73 13.45 11.13
N GLY A 14 -8.05 13.29 11.20
CA GLY A 14 -8.91 13.22 10.02
C GLY A 14 -8.92 11.85 9.29
N TRP A 15 -8.24 10.82 9.83
CA TRP A 15 -8.27 9.47 9.31
C TRP A 15 -8.98 8.51 10.28
N ILE A 16 -9.70 7.55 9.74
CA ILE A 16 -10.35 6.47 10.49
C ILE A 16 -9.42 5.26 10.46
N SER A 17 -8.93 4.83 11.64
CA SER A 17 -8.10 3.63 11.75
C SER A 17 -8.96 2.38 11.77
N THR A 18 -8.60 1.37 10.97
CA THR A 18 -9.25 0.06 10.93
C THR A 18 -8.24 -1.05 11.19
N GLN A 19 -8.69 -2.14 11.78
CA GLN A 19 -7.93 -3.37 11.99
C GLN A 19 -8.52 -4.49 11.13
N GLU A 20 -7.82 -5.62 11.01
CA GLU A 20 -8.32 -6.79 10.27
C GLU A 20 -9.70 -7.26 10.77
N LYS A 21 -9.94 -7.22 12.08
CA LYS A 21 -11.24 -7.55 12.69
C LYS A 21 -12.37 -6.59 12.31
N ASP A 22 -12.04 -5.35 11.93
CA ASP A 22 -12.99 -4.31 11.53
C ASP A 22 -13.23 -4.31 10.02
N LEU A 23 -12.18 -4.62 9.26
CA LEU A 23 -12.16 -4.61 7.80
C LEU A 23 -11.24 -5.72 7.26
N ASN A 24 -11.82 -6.85 6.91
CA ASN A 24 -11.17 -7.81 6.03
C ASN A 24 -11.25 -7.31 4.59
N LEU A 25 -10.10 -7.07 3.95
CA LEU A 25 -10.03 -6.48 2.61
C LEU A 25 -10.69 -7.33 1.52
N LEU A 26 -10.86 -8.63 1.75
CA LEU A 26 -11.49 -9.58 0.83
C LEU A 26 -13.01 -9.72 1.08
N SER A 27 -13.55 -9.11 2.14
CA SER A 27 -14.95 -9.22 2.54
C SER A 27 -15.74 -8.00 2.07
N THR A 28 -16.57 -8.17 1.04
CA THR A 28 -17.49 -7.12 0.60
C THR A 28 -18.46 -6.69 1.71
N PHE A 29 -18.84 -7.63 2.59
CA PHE A 29 -19.69 -7.36 3.75
C PHE A 29 -19.03 -6.41 4.76
N ASP A 30 -17.73 -6.56 5.03
CA ASP A 30 -17.03 -5.65 5.93
C ASP A 30 -16.86 -4.27 5.29
N TRP A 31 -16.57 -4.24 3.99
CA TRP A 31 -16.56 -2.98 3.24
C TRP A 31 -17.88 -2.23 3.31
N ASP A 32 -19.01 -2.92 3.17
CA ASP A 32 -20.34 -2.30 3.23
C ASP A 32 -20.65 -1.69 4.59
N LYS A 33 -20.10 -2.25 5.68
CA LYS A 33 -20.23 -1.67 7.03
C LYS A 33 -19.40 -0.38 7.19
N ILE A 34 -18.20 -0.34 6.58
CA ILE A 34 -17.28 0.80 6.72
C ILE A 34 -17.73 1.95 5.81
N SER A 35 -18.08 1.64 4.57
CA SER A 35 -18.29 2.66 3.56
C SER A 35 -19.14 2.14 2.40
N PRO A 36 -20.18 2.88 1.99
CA PRO A 36 -20.85 2.60 0.73
C PRO A 36 -19.87 2.76 -0.45
N LEU A 37 -20.21 2.17 -1.59
CA LEU A 37 -19.42 2.31 -2.83
C LEU A 37 -19.17 3.79 -3.16
N VAL A 38 -17.95 4.06 -3.68
CA VAL A 38 -17.55 5.39 -4.19
C VAL A 38 -17.66 6.50 -3.15
N SER A 39 -17.18 6.27 -1.93
CA SER A 39 -17.32 7.25 -0.84
C SER A 39 -16.00 7.64 -0.16
N ILE A 40 -14.90 6.93 -0.43
CA ILE A 40 -13.60 7.16 0.21
C ILE A 40 -12.74 8.09 -0.65
N ASP A 41 -12.12 9.09 -0.01
CA ASP A 41 -11.23 10.04 -0.66
C ASP A 41 -9.78 9.53 -0.71
N ALA A 42 -9.33 8.89 0.38
CA ALA A 42 -7.98 8.36 0.49
C ALA A 42 -7.91 7.14 1.41
N MET A 43 -7.01 6.22 1.08
CA MET A 43 -6.66 5.06 1.89
C MET A 43 -5.15 5.04 2.16
N LEU A 44 -4.77 4.51 3.31
CA LEU A 44 -3.38 4.27 3.69
C LEU A 44 -3.24 2.83 4.14
N ALA A 45 -2.27 2.11 3.59
CA ALA A 45 -1.94 0.75 4.01
C ALA A 45 -0.43 0.63 4.17
N GLU A 46 0.04 0.45 5.39
CA GLU A 46 1.44 0.26 5.69
C GLU A 46 1.70 -1.15 6.22
N HIS A 47 2.42 -1.96 5.45
CA HIS A 47 2.76 -3.35 5.77
C HIS A 47 1.52 -4.22 6.04
N VAL A 48 0.64 -4.26 5.03
CA VAL A 48 -0.59 -5.07 5.02
C VAL A 48 -0.60 -6.05 3.85
N TRP A 49 -0.20 -5.63 2.65
CA TRP A 49 -0.32 -6.42 1.42
C TRP A 49 0.57 -7.67 1.41
N GLU A 50 1.68 -7.68 2.13
CA GLU A 50 2.57 -8.85 2.27
C GLU A 50 1.93 -10.02 3.03
N HIS A 51 0.83 -9.78 3.75
CA HIS A 51 0.05 -10.82 4.44
C HIS A 51 -1.01 -11.48 3.55
N LEU A 52 -1.17 -10.99 2.32
CA LEU A 52 -2.04 -11.55 1.28
C LEU A 52 -1.21 -12.34 0.26
N THR A 53 -1.80 -13.35 -0.38
CA THR A 53 -1.20 -13.90 -1.60
C THR A 53 -1.24 -12.85 -2.71
N TYR A 54 -0.57 -13.07 -3.83
CA TYR A 54 -0.62 -12.12 -4.95
C TYR A 54 -2.06 -11.94 -5.46
N GLU A 55 -2.82 -13.04 -5.62
CA GLU A 55 -4.21 -13.04 -6.08
C GLU A 55 -5.13 -12.33 -5.09
N GLU A 56 -4.98 -12.63 -3.80
CA GLU A 56 -5.69 -11.92 -2.72
C GLU A 56 -5.35 -10.41 -2.72
N GLY A 57 -4.09 -10.06 -2.98
CA GLY A 57 -3.64 -8.67 -3.07
C GLY A 57 -4.27 -7.92 -4.25
N VAL A 58 -4.45 -8.57 -5.40
CA VAL A 58 -5.18 -8.03 -6.56
C VAL A 58 -6.65 -7.84 -6.23
N GLU A 59 -7.29 -8.80 -5.57
CA GLU A 59 -8.70 -8.71 -5.17
C GLU A 59 -8.92 -7.60 -4.14
N ALA A 60 -8.04 -7.49 -3.13
CA ALA A 60 -8.05 -6.39 -2.17
C ALA A 60 -7.91 -5.03 -2.85
N ALA A 61 -7.02 -4.92 -3.85
CA ALA A 61 -6.86 -3.68 -4.63
C ALA A 61 -8.13 -3.33 -5.42
N LYS A 62 -8.85 -4.31 -6.01
CA LYS A 62 -10.14 -4.09 -6.67
C LYS A 62 -11.20 -3.59 -5.68
N ASN A 63 -11.28 -4.21 -4.50
CA ASN A 63 -12.22 -3.77 -3.48
C ASN A 63 -11.94 -2.33 -3.03
N CYS A 64 -10.66 -1.96 -2.87
CA CYS A 64 -10.27 -0.57 -2.61
C CYS A 64 -10.68 0.36 -3.77
N PHE A 65 -10.42 -0.06 -5.02
CA PHE A 65 -10.78 0.72 -6.20
C PHE A 65 -12.27 1.04 -6.25
N ASP A 66 -13.14 0.06 -5.97
CA ASP A 66 -14.59 0.22 -6.00
C ASP A 66 -15.08 1.22 -4.95
N ARG A 67 -14.42 1.29 -3.79
CA ARG A 67 -14.78 2.20 -2.68
C ARG A 67 -14.23 3.62 -2.83
N LEU A 68 -13.18 3.80 -3.60
CA LEU A 68 -12.58 5.11 -3.83
C LEU A 68 -13.43 5.95 -4.79
N LYS A 69 -13.52 7.24 -4.51
CA LYS A 69 -14.04 8.23 -5.45
C LYS A 69 -13.12 8.35 -6.67
N PRO A 70 -13.63 8.76 -7.85
CA PRO A 70 -12.77 9.18 -8.96
C PRO A 70 -11.77 10.24 -8.49
N GLY A 71 -10.49 10.05 -8.78
CA GLY A 71 -9.40 10.91 -8.29
C GLY A 71 -8.92 10.60 -6.88
N GLY A 72 -9.62 9.75 -6.11
CA GLY A 72 -9.16 9.21 -4.84
C GLY A 72 -7.97 8.26 -5.02
N TYR A 73 -7.26 7.94 -3.94
CA TYR A 73 -6.03 7.15 -4.00
C TYR A 73 -5.88 6.24 -2.79
N ILE A 74 -5.05 5.22 -2.96
CA ILE A 74 -4.46 4.46 -1.87
C ILE A 74 -2.95 4.64 -1.89
N ARG A 75 -2.36 5.04 -0.75
CA ARG A 75 -0.92 4.93 -0.52
C ARG A 75 -0.65 3.60 0.14
N CYS A 76 0.15 2.76 -0.51
CA CYS A 76 0.50 1.43 -0.02
C CYS A 76 2.01 1.33 0.15
N ALA A 77 2.43 0.78 1.29
CA ALA A 77 3.81 0.46 1.58
C ALA A 77 3.95 -1.02 1.97
N VAL A 78 4.95 -1.71 1.41
CA VAL A 78 5.28 -3.11 1.68
C VAL A 78 6.78 -3.30 1.79
N PRO A 79 7.27 -4.40 2.40
CA PRO A 79 8.68 -4.76 2.36
C PRO A 79 9.21 -4.88 0.92
N ASP A 80 10.48 -4.49 0.71
CA ASP A 80 11.14 -4.48 -0.59
C ASP A 80 12.07 -5.67 -0.77
N ARG A 81 11.75 -6.55 -1.73
CA ARG A 81 12.57 -7.72 -2.10
C ARG A 81 13.96 -7.33 -2.59
N ASN A 82 14.10 -6.18 -3.23
CA ASN A 82 15.34 -5.75 -3.88
C ASN A 82 16.30 -5.03 -2.93
N PHE A 83 15.88 -4.70 -1.71
CA PHE A 83 16.76 -4.08 -0.74
C PHE A 83 17.86 -5.04 -0.29
N ARG A 84 19.11 -4.72 -0.62
CA ARG A 84 20.29 -5.57 -0.38
C ARG A 84 20.80 -5.46 1.05
N ASN A 85 20.07 -6.09 1.98
CA ASN A 85 20.43 -6.18 3.38
C ASN A 85 19.97 -7.55 3.90
N ASP A 86 20.92 -8.44 4.20
CA ASP A 86 20.63 -9.83 4.58
C ASP A 86 19.79 -9.92 5.85
N TRP A 87 20.06 -9.06 6.84
CA TRP A 87 19.25 -9.01 8.05
C TRP A 87 17.79 -8.63 7.73
N TYR A 88 17.61 -7.60 6.90
CA TYR A 88 16.28 -7.14 6.49
C TYR A 88 15.54 -8.25 5.71
N GLN A 89 16.19 -8.88 4.73
CA GLN A 89 15.56 -9.95 3.95
C GLN A 89 15.18 -11.15 4.82
N ASN A 90 16.00 -11.50 5.81
CA ASN A 90 15.65 -12.52 6.79
C ASN A 90 14.42 -12.14 7.61
N MET A 91 14.26 -10.86 8.00
CA MET A 91 13.12 -10.39 8.80
C MET A 91 11.82 -10.34 8.02
N VAL A 92 11.85 -10.03 6.71
CA VAL A 92 10.65 -9.80 5.90
C VAL A 92 10.25 -10.97 5.00
N GLN A 93 11.02 -12.05 5.00
CA GLN A 93 10.77 -13.22 4.17
C GLN A 93 9.38 -13.83 4.41
N VAL A 94 8.93 -14.67 3.48
CA VAL A 94 7.69 -15.45 3.63
C VAL A 94 7.82 -16.35 4.86
N GLY A 95 6.81 -16.30 5.75
CA GLY A 95 6.83 -17.02 7.02
C GLY A 95 7.70 -16.38 8.12
N GLY A 96 8.33 -15.23 7.83
CA GLY A 96 9.15 -14.49 8.78
C GLY A 96 10.46 -15.17 9.20
N PRO A 97 11.16 -14.66 10.23
CA PRO A 97 12.49 -15.13 10.64
C PRO A 97 12.49 -16.41 11.48
N GLY A 98 11.32 -17.01 11.75
CA GLY A 98 11.20 -18.28 12.47
C GLY A 98 10.20 -18.28 13.63
N PRO A 99 10.24 -17.36 14.63
CA PRO A 99 9.25 -17.36 15.70
C PRO A 99 7.82 -17.13 15.18
N ALA A 100 6.87 -17.98 15.62
CA ALA A 100 5.47 -17.92 15.16
C ALA A 100 4.70 -16.67 15.63
N ASP A 101 5.17 -16.02 16.69
CA ASP A 101 4.65 -14.77 17.23
C ASP A 101 5.29 -13.51 16.60
N HIS A 102 6.25 -13.70 15.71
CA HIS A 102 6.85 -12.58 14.99
C HIS A 102 5.83 -11.95 14.01
N PRO A 103 5.73 -10.60 13.91
CA PRO A 103 4.77 -9.95 13.01
C PRO A 103 4.84 -10.41 11.56
N ALA A 104 6.03 -10.78 11.07
CA ALA A 104 6.23 -11.29 9.72
C ALA A 104 5.95 -12.80 9.55
N ALA A 105 5.58 -13.54 10.61
CA ALA A 105 5.28 -14.97 10.52
C ALA A 105 4.11 -15.28 9.56
N THR A 106 3.26 -14.30 9.30
CA THR A 106 2.11 -14.41 8.39
C THR A 106 2.37 -13.81 7.01
N HIS A 107 3.61 -13.41 6.67
CA HIS A 107 3.95 -12.97 5.34
C HIS A 107 3.76 -14.10 4.33
N LYS A 108 2.99 -13.85 3.28
CA LYS A 108 2.73 -14.79 2.18
C LYS A 108 3.53 -14.46 0.91
N ILE A 109 3.99 -13.21 0.79
CA ILE A 109 4.74 -12.72 -0.37
C ILE A 109 5.73 -11.64 0.06
N VAL A 110 6.84 -11.52 -0.66
CA VAL A 110 7.71 -10.33 -0.61
C VAL A 110 7.69 -9.71 -2.00
N TYR A 111 7.18 -8.50 -2.09
CA TYR A 111 7.04 -7.77 -3.36
C TYR A 111 8.38 -7.17 -3.82
N ASP A 112 8.56 -7.07 -5.12
CA ASP A 112 9.36 -6.03 -5.75
C ASP A 112 8.43 -4.93 -6.31
N TYR A 113 9.01 -3.81 -6.74
CA TYR A 113 8.23 -2.66 -7.20
C TYR A 113 7.38 -2.94 -8.44
N LYS A 114 7.82 -3.87 -9.32
CA LYS A 114 7.08 -4.25 -10.53
C LYS A 114 5.85 -5.08 -10.20
N THR A 115 6.02 -6.07 -9.32
CA THR A 115 4.93 -6.96 -8.91
C THR A 115 3.87 -6.22 -8.08
N LEU A 116 4.27 -5.32 -7.17
CA LEU A 116 3.31 -4.49 -6.44
C LEU A 116 2.56 -3.55 -7.39
N LYS A 117 3.28 -2.85 -8.27
CA LYS A 117 2.69 -1.97 -9.27
C LYS A 117 1.68 -2.71 -10.15
N ALA A 118 2.05 -3.89 -10.68
CA ALA A 118 1.19 -4.70 -11.53
C ALA A 118 -0.10 -5.15 -10.81
N ALA A 119 -0.03 -5.49 -9.53
CA ALA A 119 -1.20 -5.87 -8.74
C ALA A 119 -2.23 -4.73 -8.68
N PHE A 120 -1.80 -3.50 -8.43
CA PHE A 120 -2.69 -2.34 -8.39
C PHE A 120 -3.14 -1.88 -9.78
N GLU A 121 -2.27 -1.93 -10.80
CA GLU A 121 -2.65 -1.59 -12.18
C GLU A 121 -3.69 -2.57 -12.74
N SER A 122 -3.61 -3.85 -12.40
CA SER A 122 -4.61 -4.84 -12.81
C SER A 122 -5.99 -4.62 -12.19
N ALA A 123 -6.06 -3.88 -11.07
CA ALA A 123 -7.29 -3.42 -10.46
C ALA A 123 -7.84 -2.12 -11.08
N GLY A 124 -7.12 -1.49 -12.02
CA GLY A 124 -7.53 -0.28 -12.73
C GLY A 124 -6.88 1.02 -12.24
N PHE A 125 -5.97 0.95 -11.29
CA PHE A 125 -5.27 2.12 -10.77
C PHE A 125 -4.21 2.66 -11.74
N GLN A 126 -3.96 3.97 -11.68
CA GLN A 126 -2.73 4.59 -12.16
C GLN A 126 -1.74 4.63 -11.00
N VAL A 127 -0.59 3.96 -11.15
CA VAL A 127 0.38 3.78 -10.07
C VAL A 127 1.60 4.66 -10.27
N THR A 128 1.96 5.42 -9.23
CA THR A 128 3.20 6.19 -9.12
C THR A 128 4.09 5.54 -8.06
N LEU A 129 5.33 5.24 -8.42
CA LEU A 129 6.35 4.77 -7.48
C LEU A 129 6.95 5.96 -6.73
N LEU A 130 6.99 5.88 -5.41
CA LEU A 130 7.52 6.93 -4.54
C LEU A 130 8.87 6.55 -3.92
N GLU A 131 8.96 5.35 -3.35
CA GLU A 131 10.18 4.77 -2.80
C GLU A 131 10.30 3.30 -3.23
N TYR A 132 11.48 2.85 -3.66
CA TYR A 132 11.74 1.46 -3.99
C TYR A 132 13.21 1.22 -4.28
N CYS A 133 13.66 -0.04 -4.19
CA CYS A 133 14.92 -0.47 -4.75
C CYS A 133 14.70 -1.09 -6.13
N ASP A 134 15.56 -0.79 -7.09
CA ASP A 134 15.56 -1.45 -8.40
C ASP A 134 16.24 -2.83 -8.35
N GLU A 135 16.35 -3.50 -9.50
CA GLU A 135 16.94 -4.84 -9.60
C GLU A 135 18.42 -4.88 -9.25
N ASN A 136 19.12 -3.73 -9.30
CA ASN A 136 20.51 -3.59 -8.88
C ASN A 136 20.62 -3.35 -7.37
N GLY A 137 19.49 -3.13 -6.68
CA GLY A 137 19.42 -2.76 -5.28
C GLY A 137 19.66 -1.26 -5.03
N ASP A 138 19.65 -0.45 -6.09
CA ASP A 138 19.77 0.99 -5.99
C ASP A 138 18.46 1.60 -5.52
N PHE A 139 18.52 2.41 -4.47
CA PHE A 139 17.34 3.02 -3.87
C PHE A 139 16.90 4.28 -4.62
N HIS A 140 15.63 4.33 -4.96
CA HIS A 140 14.96 5.44 -5.65
C HIS A 140 13.97 6.10 -4.72
N TYR A 141 13.97 7.42 -4.73
CA TYR A 141 13.10 8.26 -3.91
C TYR A 141 12.54 9.42 -4.72
N SER A 142 11.22 9.58 -4.65
CA SER A 142 10.50 10.77 -5.11
C SER A 142 9.84 11.45 -3.91
N TYR A 143 9.90 12.79 -3.85
CA TYR A 143 9.26 13.51 -2.75
C TYR A 143 7.75 13.24 -2.74
N TRP A 144 7.21 12.98 -1.56
CA TRP A 144 5.78 12.85 -1.30
C TRP A 144 5.40 13.58 -0.02
N ASN A 145 4.16 14.10 0.03
CA ASN A 145 3.67 14.87 1.17
C ASN A 145 3.10 13.91 2.23
N GLU A 146 3.59 14.01 3.47
CA GLU A 146 3.10 13.22 4.58
C GLU A 146 1.65 13.53 4.99
N LYS A 147 1.13 14.71 4.65
CA LYS A 147 -0.27 15.07 4.89
C LYS A 147 -1.25 14.25 4.06
N ASP A 148 -0.76 13.66 2.95
CA ASP A 148 -1.52 12.77 2.09
C ASP A 148 -1.45 11.30 2.57
N GLY A 149 -0.96 11.04 3.76
CA GLY A 149 -0.76 9.73 4.39
C GLY A 149 0.73 9.49 4.67
N ARG A 150 1.10 9.54 5.95
CA ARG A 150 2.48 9.30 6.41
C ARG A 150 2.73 7.80 6.48
N ILE A 151 3.85 7.37 5.92
CA ILE A 151 4.40 6.02 6.09
C ILE A 151 5.55 6.09 7.10
N GLY A 152 5.42 5.38 8.20
CA GLY A 152 6.42 5.34 9.26
C GLY A 152 7.69 4.61 8.81
N ARG A 153 7.53 3.48 8.09
CA ARG A 153 8.64 2.67 7.55
C ARG A 153 9.10 3.19 6.18
N SER A 154 9.42 4.48 6.10
CA SER A 154 9.90 5.15 4.89
C SER A 154 11.31 5.70 5.08
N PHE A 155 11.94 6.12 3.98
CA PHE A 155 13.25 6.74 4.02
C PHE A 155 13.34 7.88 5.02
N ARG A 156 12.34 8.77 5.04
CA ARG A 156 12.37 9.99 5.88
C ARG A 156 11.99 9.77 7.34
N PHE A 157 11.14 8.80 7.63
CA PHE A 157 10.50 8.69 8.94
C PHE A 157 10.95 7.49 9.76
N ASP A 158 11.59 6.52 9.15
CA ASP A 158 12.15 5.39 9.89
C ASP A 158 13.49 5.76 10.53
N THR A 159 13.54 5.70 11.85
CA THR A 159 14.71 6.09 12.64
C THR A 159 15.93 5.16 12.47
N ARG A 160 15.74 4.00 11.81
CA ARG A 160 16.83 3.08 11.43
C ARG A 160 17.61 3.58 10.21
N ASN A 161 17.09 4.57 9.49
CA ASN A 161 17.75 5.22 8.37
C ASN A 161 18.59 6.41 8.83
N SER A 162 19.72 6.63 8.15
CA SER A 162 20.56 7.82 8.28
C SER A 162 20.99 8.30 6.90
N LEU A 163 21.62 9.47 6.83
CA LEU A 163 22.18 9.99 5.57
C LEU A 163 23.27 9.08 4.95
N GLU A 164 23.92 8.28 5.79
CA GLU A 164 25.03 7.41 5.38
C GLU A 164 24.61 5.96 5.15
N LYS A 165 23.47 5.54 5.71
CA LYS A 165 23.03 4.14 5.70
C LYS A 165 21.52 4.00 5.74
N LEU A 166 21.01 3.23 4.79
CA LEU A 166 19.64 2.73 4.84
C LEU A 166 19.56 1.47 5.73
N GLY A 167 18.75 1.52 6.76
CA GLY A 167 18.50 0.39 7.67
C GLY A 167 17.15 -0.26 7.43
N MET A 168 16.19 0.52 6.94
CA MET A 168 14.84 0.05 6.62
C MET A 168 14.30 0.83 5.42
N VAL A 169 13.79 0.10 4.45
CA VAL A 169 13.10 0.66 3.28
C VAL A 169 11.80 -0.07 3.06
N SER A 170 10.88 0.58 2.39
CA SER A 170 9.66 -0.02 1.87
C SER A 170 9.50 0.37 0.41
N ILE A 171 8.85 -0.48 -0.38
CA ILE A 171 8.25 -0.02 -1.62
C ILE A 171 7.05 0.83 -1.22
N ILE A 172 7.01 2.08 -1.66
CA ILE A 172 5.88 2.99 -1.43
C ILE A 172 5.31 3.41 -2.77
N ILE A 173 4.01 3.21 -2.93
CA ILE A 173 3.27 3.63 -4.13
C ILE A 173 2.09 4.53 -3.76
N ASP A 174 1.74 5.44 -4.66
CA ASP A 174 0.42 6.06 -4.74
C ASP A 174 -0.33 5.43 -5.92
N ALA A 175 -1.41 4.72 -5.62
CA ALA A 175 -2.30 4.12 -6.61
C ALA A 175 -3.58 4.97 -6.69
N LYS A 176 -3.76 5.71 -7.78
CA LYS A 176 -4.83 6.68 -7.97
C LYS A 176 -5.92 6.12 -8.86
N LYS A 177 -7.18 6.24 -8.42
CA LYS A 177 -8.33 5.96 -9.27
C LYS A 177 -8.49 7.05 -10.31
N PRO A 178 -8.51 6.74 -11.62
CA PRO A 178 -8.68 7.73 -12.68
C PRO A 178 -9.94 8.56 -12.51
N LEU A 179 -9.89 9.80 -12.97
CA LEU A 179 -11.10 10.61 -13.12
C LEU A 179 -11.95 10.01 -14.25
N VAL A 180 -13.28 9.95 -14.07
CA VAL A 180 -14.19 9.59 -15.16
C VAL A 180 -14.19 10.73 -16.17
N ILE A 181 -13.56 10.53 -17.34
CA ILE A 181 -13.69 11.47 -18.46
C ILE A 181 -15.08 11.22 -19.04
N LYS A 182 -16.03 12.14 -18.80
CA LYS A 182 -17.26 12.17 -19.59
C LYS A 182 -16.86 12.58 -21.01
N ASN A 183 -16.81 11.60 -21.92
CA ASN A 183 -16.81 11.92 -23.33
C ASN A 183 -18.18 12.55 -23.64
N GLU A 184 -18.25 13.86 -23.64
CA GLU A 184 -19.35 14.56 -24.31
C GLU A 184 -19.25 14.21 -25.78
N SER A 185 -20.11 13.30 -26.23
CA SER A 185 -20.31 13.02 -27.64
C SER A 185 -20.73 14.35 -28.29
N ILE A 186 -19.80 14.96 -29.02
CA ILE A 186 -20.11 16.07 -29.91
C ILE A 186 -21.09 15.48 -30.95
N LYS A 187 -22.39 15.63 -30.71
CA LYS A 187 -23.38 15.47 -31.77
C LYS A 187 -23.20 16.68 -32.68
N GLY A 188 -22.38 16.49 -33.72
CA GLY A 188 -22.34 17.44 -34.84
C GLY A 188 -23.72 17.50 -35.48
N HIS A 189 -24.18 18.68 -35.66
CA HIS A 189 -25.33 19.03 -36.50
C HIS A 189 -24.86 19.15 -37.96
#